data_764a01ec43a85099a8836683c7241566
#
_entry.id   764a01ec43a85099a8836683c7241566
#
_cell.length_a   1.000
_cell.length_b   1.000
_cell.length_c   1.000
_cell.angle_alpha   90.00
_cell.angle_beta   90.00
_cell.angle_gamma   90.00
#
_symmetry.space_group_name_H-M   'P 1'
#
loop_
_entity.id
_entity.type
_entity.pdbx_description
1 polymer ?
#
loop_
_entity_poly.entity_id
_entity_poly.type
_entity_poly.pdbx_seq_one_letter_code
_entity_poly.pdbx_strand_id
1 'polypeptide(L)'
;MSRKTSGSRASFSPTQRKACAVLAVCVLAVILTFIASWVLPGKLSLGGSGRYDPQAYPLDTSLGSVLAKTSDAGTDYVSSTLFVGDQFAKSLYDDKVITLDQFAGKDGLTVSSLLNDACVYFAGDSSAYTVPQAVSKMKPRRVVMLLGSNDLDGSLSYDNFARNYK
;
A
#
# COMPACT_ATOMS: atom_id res chain seq x y z
N MET A 1 -5.67 15.67 -81.38
CA MET A 1 -4.48 15.14 -80.66
C MET A 1 -4.87 14.93 -79.19
N SER A 2 -5.15 13.70 -78.86
CA SER A 2 -5.56 13.34 -77.45
C SER A 2 -4.39 12.59 -76.78
N ARG A 3 -3.80 13.17 -75.71
CA ARG A 3 -2.73 12.55 -74.92
C ARG A 3 -3.35 11.68 -73.83
N LYS A 4 -3.26 10.36 -73.97
CA LYS A 4 -3.52 9.43 -72.88
C LYS A 4 -2.39 9.47 -71.89
N THR A 5 -2.63 9.93 -70.66
CA THR A 5 -1.74 9.76 -69.52
C THR A 5 -1.85 8.34 -68.96
N SER A 6 -0.81 7.54 -69.18
CA SER A 6 -0.66 6.22 -68.61
C SER A 6 -0.26 6.34 -67.15
N GLY A 7 -1.20 6.06 -66.23
CA GLY A 7 -0.91 5.96 -64.81
C GLY A 7 -0.13 4.68 -64.49
N SER A 8 1.15 4.78 -64.21
CA SER A 8 1.98 3.69 -63.73
C SER A 8 1.47 3.23 -62.36
N ARG A 9 0.86 2.04 -62.30
CA ARG A 9 0.56 1.36 -61.04
C ARG A 9 1.86 0.79 -60.48
N ALA A 10 2.42 1.41 -59.47
CA ALA A 10 3.54 0.88 -58.72
C ALA A 10 3.15 -0.50 -58.08
N SER A 11 3.73 -1.58 -58.56
CA SER A 11 3.55 -2.90 -58.01
C SER A 11 4.52 -3.07 -56.82
N PHE A 12 3.97 -3.10 -55.61
CA PHE A 12 4.72 -3.36 -54.39
C PHE A 12 5.28 -4.79 -54.40
N SER A 13 6.52 -4.97 -53.98
CA SER A 13 7.13 -6.28 -53.78
C SER A 13 6.41 -7.08 -52.68
N PRO A 14 6.46 -8.39 -52.69
CA PRO A 14 5.77 -9.23 -51.67
C PRO A 14 6.24 -8.91 -50.25
N THR A 15 7.48 -8.48 -50.05
CA THR A 15 8.05 -8.04 -48.78
C THR A 15 7.47 -6.71 -48.32
N GLN A 16 7.30 -5.76 -49.26
CA GLN A 16 6.69 -4.46 -48.97
C GLN A 16 5.19 -4.62 -48.62
N ARG A 17 4.48 -5.54 -49.27
CA ARG A 17 3.07 -5.83 -48.92
C ARG A 17 2.91 -6.39 -47.49
N LYS A 18 3.83 -7.28 -47.06
CA LYS A 18 3.85 -7.78 -45.68
C LYS A 18 4.18 -6.67 -44.68
N ALA A 19 5.15 -5.83 -44.97
CA ALA A 19 5.47 -4.71 -44.09
C ALA A 19 4.33 -3.69 -43.97
N CYS A 20 3.64 -3.35 -45.06
CA CYS A 20 2.46 -2.49 -45.04
C CYS A 20 1.30 -3.11 -44.28
N ALA A 21 1.10 -4.42 -44.37
CA ALA A 21 0.05 -5.12 -43.59
C ALA A 21 0.32 -5.07 -42.10
N VAL A 22 1.57 -5.30 -41.66
CA VAL A 22 1.97 -5.20 -40.25
C VAL A 22 1.77 -3.77 -39.73
N LEU A 23 2.24 -2.76 -40.48
CA LEU A 23 2.01 -1.36 -40.12
C LEU A 23 0.54 -1.00 -40.00
N ALA A 24 -0.30 -1.46 -40.91
CA ALA A 24 -1.75 -1.22 -40.86
C ALA A 24 -2.40 -1.85 -39.61
N VAL A 25 -1.98 -3.06 -39.21
CA VAL A 25 -2.46 -3.73 -37.99
C VAL A 25 -2.00 -2.95 -36.74
N CYS A 26 -0.76 -2.48 -36.68
CA CYS A 26 -0.27 -1.69 -35.56
C CYS A 26 -1.03 -0.35 -35.42
N VAL A 27 -1.27 0.35 -36.55
CA VAL A 27 -2.04 1.60 -36.53
C VAL A 27 -3.49 1.36 -36.09
N LEU A 28 -4.12 0.28 -36.56
CA LEU A 28 -5.47 -0.10 -36.13
C LEU A 28 -5.51 -0.41 -34.61
N ALA A 29 -4.52 -1.12 -34.08
CA ALA A 29 -4.43 -1.43 -32.67
C ALA A 29 -4.32 -0.14 -31.82
N VAL A 30 -3.48 0.81 -32.25
CA VAL A 30 -3.34 2.11 -31.57
C VAL A 30 -4.63 2.93 -31.64
N ILE A 31 -5.32 2.95 -32.78
CA ILE A 31 -6.60 3.65 -32.93
C ILE A 31 -7.68 3.00 -32.02
N LEU A 32 -7.73 1.68 -31.98
CA LEU A 32 -8.69 0.96 -31.14
C LEU A 32 -8.43 1.20 -29.64
N THR A 33 -7.16 1.24 -29.21
CA THR A 33 -6.83 1.59 -27.81
C THR A 33 -7.20 3.05 -27.50
N PHE A 34 -7.00 3.96 -28.44
CA PHE A 34 -7.38 5.37 -28.27
C PHE A 34 -8.91 5.56 -28.22
N ILE A 35 -9.65 4.88 -29.09
CA ILE A 35 -11.12 4.87 -29.08
C ILE A 35 -11.64 4.21 -27.80
N ALA A 36 -11.05 3.09 -27.36
CA ALA A 36 -11.42 2.43 -26.11
C ALA A 36 -11.22 3.34 -24.89
N SER A 37 -10.14 4.12 -24.85
CA SER A 37 -9.89 5.09 -23.77
C SER A 37 -10.86 6.28 -23.77
N TRP A 38 -11.46 6.59 -24.93
CA TRP A 38 -12.43 7.67 -25.07
C TRP A 38 -13.88 7.21 -24.81
N VAL A 39 -14.22 5.99 -25.24
CA VAL A 39 -15.60 5.44 -25.17
C VAL A 39 -15.88 4.74 -23.85
N LEU A 40 -14.82 4.30 -23.13
CA LEU A 40 -14.93 3.72 -21.78
C LEU A 40 -14.27 4.61 -20.71
N PRO A 41 -14.71 5.84 -20.50
CA PRO A 41 -14.24 6.60 -19.35
C PRO A 41 -14.82 5.93 -18.10
N GLY A 42 -13.99 5.24 -17.35
CA GLY A 42 -14.32 4.76 -16.01
C GLY A 42 -14.57 3.26 -15.83
N LYS A 43 -14.37 2.41 -16.85
CA LYS A 43 -14.57 0.94 -16.68
C LYS A 43 -13.31 0.08 -16.72
N LEU A 44 -12.14 0.64 -17.00
CA LEU A 44 -10.85 -0.02 -16.78
C LEU A 44 -10.17 0.59 -15.55
N SER A 45 -10.75 0.36 -14.39
CA SER A 45 -10.02 0.50 -13.12
C SER A 45 -9.22 -0.77 -12.92
N LEU A 46 -8.02 -0.80 -13.48
CA LEU A 46 -6.97 -1.73 -13.10
C LEU A 46 -6.42 -1.24 -11.75
N GLY A 47 -6.90 -1.84 -10.69
CA GLY A 47 -6.54 -1.49 -9.31
C GLY A 47 -7.67 -0.70 -8.65
N GLY A 48 -8.32 -1.32 -7.67
CA GLY A 48 -9.35 -0.70 -6.86
C GLY A 48 -8.80 0.50 -6.08
N SER A 49 -8.75 1.66 -6.71
CA SER A 49 -8.80 2.90 -5.96
C SER A 49 -10.23 3.01 -5.46
N GLY A 50 -10.52 2.42 -4.31
CA GLY A 50 -11.73 2.73 -3.58
C GLY A 50 -11.75 4.23 -3.37
N ARG A 51 -12.35 4.94 -4.32
CA ARG A 51 -12.57 6.38 -4.18
C ARG A 51 -13.41 6.52 -2.93
N TYR A 52 -12.87 7.20 -1.94
CA TYR A 52 -13.62 7.57 -0.74
C TYR A 52 -14.95 8.19 -1.15
N ASP A 53 -16.06 7.54 -0.77
CA ASP A 53 -17.39 8.07 -0.95
C ASP A 53 -17.84 8.70 0.37
N PRO A 54 -17.89 10.05 0.45
CA PRO A 54 -18.29 10.72 1.69
C PRO A 54 -19.73 10.44 2.09
N GLN A 55 -20.59 9.96 1.16
CA GLN A 55 -21.98 9.63 1.46
C GLN A 55 -22.12 8.21 2.02
N ALA A 56 -21.27 7.27 1.58
CA ALA A 56 -21.23 5.92 2.11
C ALA A 56 -20.57 5.87 3.51
N TYR A 57 -19.63 6.79 3.77
CA TYR A 57 -18.90 6.90 5.06
C TYR A 57 -18.95 8.37 5.50
N PRO A 58 -20.08 8.85 6.05
CA PRO A 58 -20.15 10.21 6.54
C PRO A 58 -19.13 10.39 7.66
N LEU A 59 -18.26 11.38 7.49
CA LEU A 59 -17.36 11.80 8.56
C LEU A 59 -18.22 12.33 9.71
N ASP A 60 -17.97 11.83 10.90
CA ASP A 60 -18.55 12.41 12.11
C ASP A 60 -17.90 13.78 12.34
N THR A 61 -18.58 14.82 11.85
CA THR A 61 -18.14 16.21 12.00
C THR A 61 -18.33 16.74 13.41
N SER A 62 -18.93 15.96 14.31
CA SER A 62 -19.01 16.30 15.73
C SER A 62 -17.67 16.12 16.44
N LEU A 63 -16.80 15.26 15.89
CA LEU A 63 -15.43 15.12 16.35
C LEU A 63 -14.57 16.19 15.64
N GLY A 64 -14.10 17.18 16.39
CA GLY A 64 -13.16 18.16 15.85
C GLY A 64 -11.94 17.45 15.25
N SER A 65 -11.59 17.78 14.02
CA SER A 65 -10.40 17.23 13.33
C SER A 65 -9.08 17.60 14.03
N VAL A 66 -9.13 18.52 14.96
CA VAL A 66 -8.00 18.96 15.78
C VAL A 66 -8.29 18.61 17.23
N LEU A 67 -7.45 17.78 17.82
CA LEU A 67 -7.53 17.46 19.24
C LEU A 67 -7.29 18.73 20.07
N ALA A 68 -8.09 18.88 21.13
CA ALA A 68 -7.86 19.96 22.09
C ALA A 68 -6.47 19.81 22.72
N LYS A 69 -5.79 20.95 22.94
CA LYS A 69 -4.50 20.95 23.63
C LYS A 69 -4.71 20.43 25.08
N THR A 70 -4.04 19.33 25.39
CA THR A 70 -4.00 18.78 26.75
C THR A 70 -2.66 19.09 27.40
N SER A 71 -2.59 18.92 28.71
CA SER A 71 -1.31 18.95 29.42
C SER A 71 -0.43 17.77 29.00
N ASP A 72 0.88 17.98 29.02
CA ASP A 72 1.84 16.91 28.77
C ASP A 72 1.65 15.79 29.80
N ALA A 73 1.53 14.54 29.32
CA ALA A 73 1.39 13.37 30.19
C ALA A 73 2.71 12.96 30.87
N GLY A 74 3.82 13.57 30.46
CA GLY A 74 5.15 13.35 31.01
C GLY A 74 5.84 12.07 30.55
N THR A 75 7.09 11.92 30.97
CA THR A 75 7.95 10.78 30.59
C THR A 75 7.42 9.46 31.10
N ASP A 76 6.72 9.43 32.25
CA ASP A 76 6.13 8.21 32.82
C ASP A 76 5.05 7.61 31.92
N TYR A 77 4.38 8.44 31.13
CA TYR A 77 3.40 7.96 30.15
C TYR A 77 4.10 7.13 29.07
N VAL A 78 5.17 7.66 28.50
CA VAL A 78 5.94 6.98 27.44
C VAL A 78 6.66 5.76 28.01
N SER A 79 7.30 5.84 29.16
CA SER A 79 8.08 4.75 29.77
C SER A 79 7.22 3.53 30.13
N SER A 80 5.94 3.73 30.38
CA SER A 80 4.97 2.65 30.69
C SER A 80 4.19 2.15 29.48
N THR A 81 4.57 2.59 28.27
CA THR A 81 3.91 2.26 27.00
C THR A 81 4.80 1.34 26.16
N LEU A 82 4.23 0.27 25.60
CA LEU A 82 4.86 -0.56 24.58
C LEU A 82 4.37 -0.13 23.19
N PHE A 83 5.29 0.18 22.30
CA PHE A 83 5.01 0.50 20.91
C PHE A 83 5.21 -0.74 20.05
N VAL A 84 4.14 -1.22 19.47
CA VAL A 84 4.11 -2.43 18.64
C VAL A 84 3.95 -2.04 17.18
N GLY A 85 4.79 -2.55 16.30
CA GLY A 85 4.56 -2.29 14.89
C GLY A 85 5.72 -2.58 13.95
N ASP A 86 5.57 -2.04 12.76
CA ASP A 86 6.47 -2.17 11.63
C ASP A 86 7.55 -1.07 11.63
N GLN A 87 8.05 -0.71 10.43
CA GLN A 87 9.07 0.33 10.23
C GLN A 87 8.68 1.69 10.82
N PHE A 88 7.39 2.01 10.91
CA PHE A 88 6.95 3.29 11.51
C PHE A 88 7.09 3.29 13.02
N ALA A 89 6.79 2.18 13.70
CA ALA A 89 7.07 2.05 15.13
C ALA A 89 8.58 1.97 15.40
N LYS A 90 9.32 1.30 14.50
CA LYS A 90 10.78 1.19 14.61
C LYS A 90 11.47 2.54 14.48
N SER A 91 10.97 3.47 13.66
CA SER A 91 11.56 4.80 13.54
C SER A 91 11.58 5.57 14.86
N LEU A 92 10.57 5.37 15.73
CA LEU A 92 10.59 5.97 17.08
C LEU A 92 11.77 5.48 17.93
N TYR A 93 12.15 4.21 17.77
CA TYR A 93 13.32 3.66 18.44
C TYR A 93 14.63 4.16 17.79
N ASP A 94 14.72 4.16 16.46
CA ASP A 94 15.89 4.62 15.71
C ASP A 94 16.19 6.11 15.99
N ASP A 95 15.14 6.94 16.12
CA ASP A 95 15.19 8.35 16.47
C ASP A 95 15.38 8.60 17.99
N LYS A 96 15.50 7.54 18.79
CA LYS A 96 15.72 7.58 20.24
C LYS A 96 14.57 8.28 21.02
N VAL A 97 13.38 8.29 20.45
CA VAL A 97 12.16 8.76 21.14
C VAL A 97 11.72 7.73 22.18
N ILE A 98 11.94 6.45 21.92
CA ILE A 98 11.68 5.34 22.81
C ILE A 98 12.93 4.45 22.96
N THR A 99 12.95 3.62 24.00
CA THR A 99 14.03 2.65 24.25
C THR A 99 13.71 1.30 23.62
N LEU A 100 14.71 0.40 23.55
CA LEU A 100 14.53 -0.97 23.05
C LEU A 100 13.45 -1.72 23.84
N ASP A 101 13.40 -1.54 25.15
CA ASP A 101 12.40 -2.21 26.00
C ASP A 101 10.97 -1.68 25.82
N GLN A 102 10.81 -0.58 25.09
CA GLN A 102 9.53 0.01 24.74
C GLN A 102 9.07 -0.32 23.31
N PHE A 103 9.92 -1.00 22.54
CA PHE A 103 9.65 -1.35 21.15
C PHE A 103 9.43 -2.86 20.98
N ALA A 104 8.37 -3.23 20.29
CA ALA A 104 8.04 -4.60 19.94
C ALA A 104 7.67 -4.69 18.45
N GLY A 105 8.60 -5.07 17.61
CA GLY A 105 8.33 -5.16 16.18
C GLY A 105 9.57 -5.33 15.32
N LYS A 106 9.37 -5.21 14.02
CA LYS A 106 10.43 -5.25 12.99
C LYS A 106 9.95 -4.60 11.70
N ASP A 107 10.88 -4.29 10.81
CA ASP A 107 10.55 -3.89 9.45
C ASP A 107 9.77 -5.01 8.75
N GLY A 108 8.73 -4.64 8.00
CA GLY A 108 7.90 -5.60 7.28
C GLY A 108 6.93 -6.41 8.14
N LEU A 109 6.74 -6.07 9.42
CA LEU A 109 5.76 -6.74 10.27
C LEU A 109 4.34 -6.52 9.73
N THR A 110 3.57 -7.61 9.64
CA THR A 110 2.17 -7.62 9.21
C THR A 110 1.26 -8.04 10.36
N VAL A 111 -0.05 -7.77 10.24
CA VAL A 111 -1.02 -8.27 11.24
C VAL A 111 -1.05 -9.80 11.30
N SER A 112 -0.75 -10.48 10.19
CA SER A 112 -0.72 -11.94 10.14
C SER A 112 0.50 -12.53 10.84
N SER A 113 1.65 -11.86 10.79
CA SER A 113 2.90 -12.32 11.38
C SER A 113 3.10 -11.88 12.83
N LEU A 114 2.36 -10.87 13.28
CA LEU A 114 2.47 -10.26 14.60
C LEU A 114 2.50 -11.27 15.77
N LEU A 115 1.66 -12.29 15.70
CA LEU A 115 1.51 -13.26 16.80
C LEU A 115 2.59 -14.34 16.81
N ASN A 116 3.23 -14.60 15.67
CA ASN A 116 4.08 -15.77 15.47
C ASN A 116 5.56 -15.41 15.30
N ASP A 117 5.87 -14.22 14.82
CA ASP A 117 7.25 -13.81 14.56
C ASP A 117 7.94 -13.42 15.86
N ALA A 118 9.05 -14.10 16.16
CA ALA A 118 9.92 -13.71 17.26
C ALA A 118 10.81 -12.55 16.80
N CYS A 119 10.40 -11.32 17.13
CA CYS A 119 11.03 -10.10 16.65
C CYS A 119 11.31 -9.06 17.76
N VAL A 120 10.99 -9.38 19.00
CA VAL A 120 11.17 -8.46 20.14
C VAL A 120 12.41 -8.82 20.91
N TYR A 121 13.24 -7.84 21.20
CA TYR A 121 14.46 -7.97 21.96
C TYR A 121 14.43 -7.03 23.16
N PHE A 122 14.94 -7.50 24.30
CA PHE A 122 15.09 -6.68 25.50
C PHE A 122 16.54 -6.38 25.76
N ALA A 123 16.82 -5.23 26.33
CA ALA A 123 18.17 -4.87 26.71
C ALA A 123 18.77 -5.90 27.67
N GLY A 124 19.97 -6.42 27.35
CA GLY A 124 20.65 -7.44 28.17
C GLY A 124 20.12 -8.88 28.01
N ASP A 125 19.15 -9.14 27.11
CA ASP A 125 18.64 -10.46 26.81
C ASP A 125 18.91 -10.81 25.34
N SER A 126 19.55 -11.94 25.09
CA SER A 126 19.89 -12.41 23.73
C SER A 126 18.74 -13.17 23.06
N SER A 127 17.65 -13.41 23.78
CA SER A 127 16.50 -14.15 23.27
C SER A 127 15.57 -13.23 22.46
N ALA A 128 15.02 -13.76 21.37
CA ALA A 128 13.94 -13.11 20.63
C ALA A 128 12.58 -13.59 21.15
N TYR A 129 11.65 -12.69 21.29
CA TYR A 129 10.29 -12.94 21.79
C TYR A 129 9.26 -12.58 20.72
N THR A 130 8.13 -13.28 20.72
CA THR A 130 6.94 -12.81 19.99
C THR A 130 6.31 -11.62 20.71
N VAL A 131 5.50 -10.85 20.01
CA VAL A 131 4.79 -9.70 20.63
C VAL A 131 3.95 -10.12 21.84
N PRO A 132 3.14 -11.22 21.80
CA PRO A 132 2.44 -11.69 22.99
C PRO A 132 3.34 -12.04 24.17
N GLN A 133 4.49 -12.67 23.90
CA GLN A 133 5.48 -12.98 24.95
C GLN A 133 6.09 -11.70 25.56
N ALA A 134 6.38 -10.70 24.70
CA ALA A 134 6.90 -9.41 25.15
C ALA A 134 5.88 -8.68 26.04
N VAL A 135 4.63 -8.66 25.65
CA VAL A 135 3.53 -8.06 26.44
C VAL A 135 3.43 -8.77 27.80
N SER A 136 3.48 -10.10 27.82
CA SER A 136 3.43 -10.89 29.07
C SER A 136 4.62 -10.64 29.99
N LYS A 137 5.82 -10.45 29.42
CA LYS A 137 7.06 -10.19 30.16
C LYS A 137 7.09 -8.76 30.70
N MET A 138 6.76 -7.77 29.89
CA MET A 138 6.84 -6.36 30.22
C MET A 138 5.66 -5.88 31.08
N LYS A 139 4.46 -6.43 30.84
CA LYS A 139 3.20 -5.99 31.47
C LYS A 139 3.00 -4.48 31.34
N PRO A 140 3.04 -3.94 30.11
CA PRO A 140 2.92 -2.50 29.91
C PRO A 140 1.56 -1.99 30.36
N ARG A 141 1.49 -0.76 30.81
CA ARG A 141 0.19 -0.13 31.16
C ARG A 141 -0.61 0.23 29.90
N ARG A 142 0.09 0.41 28.77
CA ARG A 142 -0.51 0.77 27.47
C ARG A 142 0.24 0.06 26.35
N VAL A 143 -0.49 -0.25 25.30
CA VAL A 143 0.08 -0.72 24.03
C VAL A 143 -0.40 0.22 22.94
N VAL A 144 0.53 0.75 22.14
CA VAL A 144 0.25 1.53 20.94
C VAL A 144 0.64 0.68 19.75
N MET A 145 -0.30 0.43 18.85
CA MET A 145 -0.07 -0.39 17.65
C MET A 145 -0.02 0.49 16.40
N LEU A 146 1.07 0.36 15.65
CA LEU A 146 1.33 1.02 14.36
C LEU A 146 1.58 -0.07 13.31
N LEU A 147 0.50 -0.61 12.75
CA LEU A 147 0.51 -1.75 11.83
C LEU A 147 -0.44 -1.52 10.65
N GLY A 148 -0.20 -2.24 9.58
CA GLY A 148 -1.09 -2.29 8.43
C GLY A 148 -0.46 -1.79 7.14
N SER A 149 0.67 -1.06 7.19
CA SER A 149 1.33 -0.56 5.98
C SER A 149 1.83 -1.68 5.07
N ASN A 150 2.28 -2.79 5.65
CA ASN A 150 2.78 -3.96 4.93
C ASN A 150 1.68 -4.96 4.55
N ASP A 151 0.43 -4.70 4.94
CA ASP A 151 -0.73 -5.52 4.59
C ASP A 151 -1.48 -4.97 3.37
N LEU A 152 -1.01 -3.86 2.76
CA LEU A 152 -1.67 -3.18 1.65
C LEU A 152 -1.36 -3.78 0.27
N ASP A 153 -0.55 -4.83 0.21
CA ASP A 153 -0.17 -5.51 -1.03
C ASP A 153 -1.31 -6.34 -1.68
N GLY A 154 -2.47 -6.40 -1.01
CA GLY A 154 -3.63 -7.14 -1.46
C GLY A 154 -3.57 -8.65 -1.20
N SER A 155 -2.53 -9.15 -0.53
CA SER A 155 -2.40 -10.57 -0.16
C SER A 155 -3.39 -10.99 0.92
N LEU A 156 -3.83 -10.05 1.75
CA LEU A 156 -4.79 -10.28 2.82
C LEU A 156 -6.14 -9.63 2.49
N SER A 157 -7.22 -10.41 2.59
CA SER A 157 -8.56 -9.84 2.43
C SER A 157 -8.90 -8.91 3.60
N TYR A 158 -9.77 -7.93 3.34
CA TYR A 158 -10.22 -6.96 4.34
C TYR A 158 -10.77 -7.63 5.61
N ASP A 159 -11.59 -8.69 5.46
CA ASP A 159 -12.16 -9.42 6.58
C ASP A 159 -11.10 -10.16 7.41
N ASN A 160 -10.07 -10.71 6.73
CA ASN A 160 -8.96 -11.37 7.42
C ASN A 160 -8.09 -10.36 8.15
N PHE A 161 -7.81 -9.19 7.53
CA PHE A 161 -7.11 -8.10 8.21
C PHE A 161 -7.84 -7.68 9.48
N ALA A 162 -9.14 -7.39 9.39
CA ALA A 162 -9.94 -6.97 10.53
C ALA A 162 -10.03 -8.03 11.64
N ARG A 163 -10.02 -9.32 11.25
CA ARG A 163 -10.01 -10.43 12.21
C ARG A 163 -8.68 -10.57 12.94
N ASN A 164 -7.57 -10.42 12.21
CA ASN A 164 -6.23 -10.55 12.78
C ASN A 164 -5.84 -9.33 13.64
N TYR A 165 -6.46 -8.18 13.38
CA TYR A 165 -6.19 -6.96 14.13
C TYR A 165 -6.92 -6.89 15.48
N LYS A 166 -8.01 -7.64 15.65
CA LYS A 166 -8.80 -7.73 16.91
C LYS A 166 -8.19 -8.70 17.90
#